data_feacfb158114715167da39f08e372bae
#
_entry.id   feacfb158114715167da39f08e372bae
#
_cell.length_a   1.000
_cell.length_b   1.000
_cell.length_c   1.000
_cell.angle_alpha   90.00
_cell.angle_beta   90.00
_cell.angle_gamma   90.00
#
_symmetry.space_group_name_H-M   'P 1'
#
loop_
_entity.id
_entity.type
_entity.pdbx_description
1 polymer ?
#
loop_
_entity_poly.entity_id
_entity_poly.type
_entity_poly.pdbx_seq_one_letter_code
_entity_poly.pdbx_strand_id
1 'polypeptide(L)'
;MPKATFYTHAADPAAFACRLIARAIRDGGQILVWSDSAETIRRLDRDLWQQLPESFIPHEIWQPDQPMSSKTPVWLAFGDTLPVVPENATVLNLSPDFWNEAPVIPARVLEIVGSSLEELADARERFSAYRQIGFTIEHHNMTGKA
;
A
#
# COMPACT_ATOMS: atom_id res chain seq x y z
N MET A 1 -4.15 -13.18 12.58
CA MET A 1 -4.32 -13.62 11.19
C MET A 1 -4.05 -12.44 10.25
N PRO A 2 -3.31 -12.62 9.15
CA PRO A 2 -3.09 -11.51 8.22
C PRO A 2 -4.39 -11.11 7.53
N LYS A 3 -4.47 -9.83 7.15
CA LYS A 3 -5.67 -9.24 6.58
C LYS A 3 -5.31 -8.47 5.32
N ALA A 4 -6.11 -8.64 4.27
CA ALA A 4 -6.01 -7.87 3.05
C ALA A 4 -7.29 -7.05 2.85
N THR A 5 -7.15 -5.77 2.58
CA THR A 5 -8.27 -4.87 2.33
C THR A 5 -8.20 -4.35 0.91
N PHE A 6 -9.25 -4.57 0.13
CA PHE A 6 -9.35 -4.13 -1.25
C PHE A 6 -10.28 -2.93 -1.36
N TYR A 7 -9.77 -1.85 -1.93
CA TYR A 7 -10.55 -0.65 -2.23
C TYR A 7 -10.74 -0.60 -3.75
N THR A 8 -11.93 -0.96 -4.22
CA THR A 8 -12.23 -1.03 -5.66
C THR A 8 -12.95 0.23 -6.14
N HIS A 9 -12.90 0.47 -7.45
CA HIS A 9 -13.54 1.61 -8.10
C HIS A 9 -13.06 2.96 -7.58
N ALA A 10 -11.78 3.05 -7.25
CA ALA A 10 -11.16 4.31 -6.87
C ALA A 10 -11.04 5.20 -8.11
N ALA A 11 -11.67 6.38 -8.07
CA ALA A 11 -11.67 7.30 -9.22
C ALA A 11 -10.30 7.93 -9.43
N ASP A 12 -9.61 8.25 -8.33
CA ASP A 12 -8.26 8.80 -8.37
C ASP A 12 -7.38 8.01 -7.38
N PRO A 13 -6.76 6.91 -7.85
CA PRO A 13 -5.96 6.05 -6.97
C PRO A 13 -4.81 6.78 -6.28
N ALA A 14 -4.16 7.72 -6.96
CA ALA A 14 -3.02 8.45 -6.37
C ALA A 14 -3.47 9.32 -5.20
N ALA A 15 -4.55 10.08 -5.36
CA ALA A 15 -5.10 10.89 -4.29
C ALA A 15 -5.62 10.04 -3.14
N PHE A 16 -6.26 8.92 -3.47
CA PHE A 16 -6.75 7.99 -2.46
C PHE A 16 -5.61 7.37 -1.66
N ALA A 17 -4.49 7.03 -2.32
CA ALA A 17 -3.30 6.51 -1.64
C ALA A 17 -2.80 7.50 -0.58
N CYS A 18 -2.74 8.78 -0.90
CA CYS A 18 -2.32 9.82 0.05
C CYS A 18 -3.26 9.87 1.27
N ARG A 19 -4.56 9.76 1.04
CA ARG A 19 -5.55 9.75 2.13
C ARG A 19 -5.42 8.52 3.02
N LEU A 20 -5.19 7.35 2.43
CA LEU A 20 -4.98 6.11 3.19
C LEU A 20 -3.73 6.21 4.06
N ILE A 21 -2.65 6.76 3.51
CA ILE A 21 -1.40 6.95 4.24
C ILE A 21 -1.63 7.86 5.46
N ALA A 22 -2.30 9.00 5.24
CA ALA A 22 -2.59 9.94 6.32
C ALA A 22 -3.43 9.29 7.41
N ARG A 23 -4.41 8.48 7.02
CA ARG A 23 -5.27 7.77 7.98
C ARG A 23 -4.50 6.71 8.78
N ALA A 24 -3.63 5.96 8.11
CA ALA A 24 -2.86 4.90 8.76
C ALA A 24 -1.94 5.45 9.85
N ILE A 25 -1.26 6.57 9.59
CA ILE A 25 -0.34 7.16 10.56
C ILE A 25 -1.08 7.89 11.68
N ARG A 26 -2.30 8.37 11.44
CA ARG A 26 -3.12 9.01 12.46
C ARG A 26 -3.42 8.04 13.60
N ASP A 27 -3.55 6.76 13.28
CA ASP A 27 -3.82 5.72 14.25
C ASP A 27 -2.54 5.22 14.96
N GLY A 28 -1.41 5.87 14.72
CA GLY A 28 -0.14 5.57 15.38
C GLY A 28 0.67 4.45 14.74
N GLY A 29 0.27 3.97 13.56
CA GLY A 29 0.96 2.88 12.88
C GLY A 29 2.08 3.34 11.95
N GLN A 30 2.83 2.36 11.46
CA GLN A 30 3.79 2.55 10.38
C GLN A 30 3.23 1.93 9.11
N ILE A 31 3.49 2.56 7.97
CA ILE A 31 3.06 2.06 6.67
C ILE A 31 4.23 2.03 5.69
N LEU A 32 4.38 0.91 5.00
CA LEU A 32 5.28 0.78 3.87
C LEU A 32 4.45 0.83 2.59
N VAL A 33 4.80 1.73 1.69
CA VAL A 33 4.18 1.80 0.36
C VAL A 33 5.14 1.17 -0.64
N TRP A 34 4.65 0.17 -1.35
CA TRP A 34 5.47 -0.61 -2.28
C TRP A 34 4.98 -0.47 -3.71
N SER A 35 5.92 -0.30 -4.64
CA SER A 35 5.66 -0.42 -6.08
C SER A 35 6.87 -1.09 -6.74
N ASP A 36 6.63 -1.73 -7.88
CA ASP A 36 7.69 -2.22 -8.75
C ASP A 36 8.27 -1.10 -9.63
N SER A 37 7.68 0.09 -9.60
CA SER A 37 8.05 1.24 -10.42
C SER A 37 8.62 2.38 -9.58
N ALA A 38 9.89 2.73 -9.85
CA ALA A 38 10.54 3.87 -9.21
C ALA A 38 9.80 5.18 -9.51
N GLU A 39 9.26 5.32 -10.72
CA GLU A 39 8.51 6.51 -11.12
C GLU A 39 7.25 6.69 -10.28
N THR A 40 6.52 5.60 -10.03
CA THR A 40 5.32 5.63 -9.18
C THR A 40 5.66 6.12 -7.78
N ILE A 41 6.74 5.62 -7.21
CA ILE A 41 7.17 6.01 -5.86
C ILE A 41 7.61 7.47 -5.82
N ARG A 42 8.36 7.94 -6.83
CA ARG A 42 8.79 9.34 -6.88
C ARG A 42 7.61 10.30 -7.05
N ARG A 43 6.60 9.89 -7.82
CA ARG A 43 5.37 10.67 -7.97
C ARG A 43 4.62 10.75 -6.64
N LEU A 44 4.51 9.66 -5.94
CA LEU A 44 3.83 9.62 -4.64
C LEU A 44 4.57 10.49 -3.61
N ASP A 45 5.90 10.46 -3.62
CA ASP A 45 6.71 11.30 -2.76
C ASP A 45 6.36 12.78 -2.96
N ARG A 46 6.26 13.22 -4.21
CA ARG A 46 5.85 14.60 -4.53
C ARG A 46 4.41 14.87 -4.12
N ASP A 47 3.50 13.93 -4.37
CA ASP A 47 2.08 14.10 -4.05
C ASP A 47 1.86 14.24 -2.55
N LEU A 48 2.59 13.52 -1.73
CA LEU A 48 2.50 13.62 -0.27
C LEU A 48 2.90 15.01 0.22
N TRP A 49 3.86 15.67 -0.45
CA TRP A 49 4.24 17.03 -0.12
C TRP A 49 3.21 18.07 -0.56
N GLN A 50 2.49 17.81 -1.65
CA GLN A 50 1.63 18.79 -2.32
C GLN A 50 0.15 18.68 -1.96
N GLN A 51 -0.39 17.45 -1.87
CA GLN A 51 -1.83 17.24 -1.68
C GLN A 51 -2.31 17.48 -0.26
N LEU A 52 -1.42 17.36 0.72
CA LEU A 52 -1.76 17.56 2.12
C LEU A 52 -0.81 18.58 2.75
N PRO A 53 -0.74 19.81 2.23
CA PRO A 53 0.28 20.79 2.67
C PRO A 53 0.15 21.19 4.13
N GLU A 54 -1.06 21.10 4.71
CA GLU A 54 -1.30 21.43 6.12
C GLU A 54 -1.00 20.27 7.05
N SER A 55 -0.92 19.06 6.49
CA SER A 55 -0.65 17.85 7.25
C SER A 55 0.74 17.37 6.90
N PHE A 56 1.75 17.93 7.57
CA PHE A 56 3.11 17.46 7.33
C PHE A 56 3.20 15.99 7.68
N ILE A 57 3.43 15.14 6.65
CA ILE A 57 3.56 13.69 6.80
C ILE A 57 5.03 13.33 6.66
N PRO A 58 5.71 12.96 7.76
CA PRO A 58 7.09 12.49 7.65
C PRO A 58 7.15 11.22 6.82
N HIS A 59 7.90 11.25 5.72
CA HIS A 59 8.07 10.10 4.86
C HIS A 59 9.44 10.13 4.21
N GLU A 60 9.94 8.95 3.81
CA GLU A 60 11.20 8.84 3.10
C GLU A 60 11.17 7.66 2.14
N ILE A 61 11.97 7.76 1.07
CA ILE A 61 12.19 6.65 0.16
C ILE A 61 13.22 5.74 0.80
N TRP A 62 12.80 4.50 1.09
CA TRP A 62 13.62 3.53 1.79
C TRP A 62 14.37 2.63 0.81
N GLN A 63 15.65 2.40 1.12
CA GLN A 63 16.46 1.43 0.40
C GLN A 63 16.40 0.11 1.17
N PRO A 64 15.99 -1.01 0.52
CA PRO A 64 15.82 -2.28 1.23
C PRO A 64 17.07 -2.86 1.89
N ASP A 65 18.26 -2.40 1.50
CA ASP A 65 19.53 -2.81 2.09
C ASP A 65 19.87 -2.04 3.36
N GLN A 66 19.05 -1.09 3.77
CA GLN A 66 19.27 -0.27 4.97
C GLN A 66 18.22 -0.57 6.04
N PRO A 67 18.55 -0.41 7.31
CA PRO A 67 17.57 -0.62 8.37
C PRO A 67 16.49 0.46 8.34
N MET A 68 15.24 0.07 8.61
CA MET A 68 14.15 1.01 8.75
C MET A 68 14.29 1.76 10.08
N SER A 69 14.16 3.09 10.01
CA SER A 69 14.13 3.91 11.21
C SER A 69 12.78 3.79 11.91
N SER A 70 12.74 3.60 13.20
CA SER A 70 11.50 3.57 13.97
C SER A 70 10.84 4.94 14.08
N LYS A 71 11.54 6.01 13.67
CA LYS A 71 11.07 7.39 13.81
C LYS A 71 10.22 7.87 12.63
N THR A 72 10.34 7.23 11.48
CA THR A 72 9.60 7.63 10.28
C THR A 72 8.36 6.75 10.15
N PRO A 73 7.15 7.33 10.12
CA PRO A 73 5.93 6.52 10.01
C PRO A 73 5.64 6.01 8.61
N VAL A 74 6.16 6.66 7.56
CA VAL A 74 5.86 6.31 6.19
C VAL A 74 7.14 6.01 5.41
N TRP A 75 7.17 4.82 4.81
CA TRP A 75 8.29 4.35 3.99
C TRP A 75 7.80 4.13 2.58
N LEU A 76 8.53 4.69 1.62
CA LEU A 76 8.25 4.49 0.20
C LEU A 76 9.35 3.62 -0.36
N ALA A 77 9.00 2.50 -1.00
CA ALA A 77 9.99 1.58 -1.53
C ALA A 77 9.60 1.03 -2.90
N PHE A 78 10.60 0.69 -3.69
CA PHE A 78 10.40 0.08 -5.00
C PHE A 78 11.52 -0.92 -5.28
N GLY A 79 11.26 -1.85 -6.21
CA GLY A 79 12.26 -2.83 -6.61
C GLY A 79 11.66 -4.03 -7.33
N ASP A 80 12.49 -5.03 -7.57
CA ASP A 80 12.11 -6.24 -8.29
C ASP A 80 11.67 -7.37 -7.36
N THR A 81 12.06 -7.30 -6.09
CA THR A 81 11.73 -8.32 -5.10
C THR A 81 11.13 -7.68 -3.87
N LEU A 82 10.16 -8.35 -3.27
CA LEU A 82 9.49 -7.85 -2.08
C LEU A 82 10.46 -7.77 -0.90
N PRO A 83 10.46 -6.66 -0.16
CA PRO A 83 11.36 -6.48 0.97
C PRO A 83 10.84 -7.17 2.23
N VAL A 84 11.74 -7.35 3.21
CA VAL A 84 11.35 -7.76 4.55
C VAL A 84 10.85 -6.53 5.29
N VAL A 85 9.63 -6.58 5.81
CA VAL A 85 9.02 -5.48 6.57
C VAL A 85 8.79 -5.91 8.01
N PRO A 86 8.70 -4.95 8.96
CA PRO A 86 8.31 -5.29 10.32
C PRO A 86 6.96 -5.99 10.35
N GLU A 87 6.82 -6.98 11.21
CA GLU A 87 5.65 -7.83 11.30
C GLU A 87 4.35 -7.06 11.53
N ASN A 88 4.43 -5.97 12.29
CA ASN A 88 3.27 -5.15 12.63
C ASN A 88 3.04 -3.97 11.68
N ALA A 89 3.84 -3.84 10.63
CA ALA A 89 3.68 -2.76 9.66
C ALA A 89 2.51 -3.06 8.71
N THR A 90 1.83 -2.01 8.27
CA THR A 90 0.84 -2.08 7.21
C THR A 90 1.55 -1.85 5.88
N VAL A 91 1.19 -2.63 4.86
CA VAL A 91 1.73 -2.47 3.50
C VAL A 91 0.63 -1.94 2.60
N LEU A 92 0.90 -0.84 1.91
CA LEU A 92 0.07 -0.36 0.82
C LEU A 92 0.72 -0.83 -0.49
N ASN A 93 0.08 -1.76 -1.16
CA ASN A 93 0.61 -2.37 -2.38
C ASN A 93 0.11 -1.64 -3.61
N LEU A 94 1.02 -0.97 -4.33
CA LEU A 94 0.73 -0.28 -5.58
C LEU A 94 1.29 -1.03 -6.79
N SER A 95 1.71 -2.28 -6.60
CA SER A 95 2.27 -3.13 -7.64
C SER A 95 1.33 -4.28 -7.96
N PRO A 96 1.56 -5.01 -9.06
CA PRO A 96 0.83 -6.26 -9.32
C PRO A 96 1.32 -7.43 -8.48
N ASP A 97 2.33 -7.24 -7.63
CA ASP A 97 2.93 -8.31 -6.84
C ASP A 97 2.00 -8.82 -5.75
N PHE A 98 2.08 -10.12 -5.46
CA PHE A 98 1.36 -10.73 -4.34
C PHE A 98 2.23 -10.70 -3.09
N TRP A 99 1.74 -10.12 -2.03
CA TRP A 99 2.48 -10.07 -0.76
C TRP A 99 2.47 -11.40 0.01
N ASN A 100 1.72 -12.39 -0.47
CA ASN A 100 1.84 -13.76 0.04
C ASN A 100 3.19 -14.41 -0.29
N GLU A 101 3.92 -13.86 -1.26
CA GLU A 101 5.25 -14.34 -1.65
C GLU A 101 6.38 -13.60 -0.93
N ALA A 102 6.05 -12.65 -0.06
CA ALA A 102 7.05 -11.89 0.68
C ALA A 102 7.82 -12.80 1.66
N PRO A 103 9.11 -12.49 1.92
CA PRO A 103 9.90 -13.27 2.88
C PRO A 103 9.26 -13.32 4.27
N VAL A 104 8.61 -12.23 4.67
CA VAL A 104 7.80 -12.17 5.89
C VAL A 104 6.43 -11.67 5.47
N ILE A 105 5.38 -12.42 5.77
CA ILE A 105 4.01 -12.03 5.42
C ILE A 105 3.57 -10.90 6.34
N PRO A 106 3.23 -9.71 5.80
CA PRO A 106 2.81 -8.61 6.65
C PRO A 106 1.44 -8.88 7.29
N ALA A 107 1.22 -8.29 8.45
CA ALA A 107 -0.04 -8.47 9.18
C ALA A 107 -1.21 -7.86 8.41
N ARG A 108 -0.98 -6.80 7.63
CA ARG A 108 -2.03 -6.12 6.89
C ARG A 108 -1.53 -5.60 5.55
N VAL A 109 -2.29 -5.88 4.49
CA VAL A 109 -2.01 -5.40 3.14
C VAL A 109 -3.22 -4.61 2.64
N LEU A 110 -2.98 -3.43 2.08
CA LEU A 110 -4.00 -2.59 1.46
C LEU A 110 -3.79 -2.61 -0.04
N GLU A 111 -4.87 -2.85 -0.80
CA GLU A 111 -4.85 -2.89 -2.26
C GLU A 111 -5.81 -1.84 -2.81
N ILE A 112 -5.32 -0.98 -3.71
CA ILE A 112 -6.14 0.03 -4.37
C ILE A 112 -6.37 -0.43 -5.81
N VAL A 113 -7.63 -0.50 -6.21
CA VAL A 113 -8.03 -1.00 -7.53
C VAL A 113 -8.84 0.09 -8.25
N GLY A 114 -8.47 0.39 -9.48
CA GLY A 114 -9.25 1.31 -10.31
C GLY A 114 -10.54 0.67 -10.83
N SER A 115 -11.16 1.31 -11.82
CA SER A 115 -12.45 0.88 -12.35
C SER A 115 -12.37 0.11 -13.66
N SER A 116 -11.18 -0.06 -14.25
CA SER A 116 -11.07 -0.76 -15.52
C SER A 116 -11.34 -2.26 -15.35
N LEU A 117 -11.82 -2.89 -16.40
CA LEU A 117 -12.10 -4.33 -16.39
C LEU A 117 -10.82 -5.13 -16.13
N GLU A 118 -9.70 -4.68 -16.68
CA GLU A 118 -8.41 -5.33 -16.49
C GLU A 118 -7.94 -5.24 -15.04
N GLU A 119 -8.04 -4.07 -14.43
CA GLU A 119 -7.68 -3.89 -13.03
C GLU A 119 -8.55 -4.71 -12.10
N LEU A 120 -9.86 -4.78 -12.39
CA LEU A 120 -10.79 -5.58 -11.59
C LEU A 120 -10.52 -7.08 -11.74
N ALA A 121 -10.15 -7.55 -12.93
CA ALA A 121 -9.79 -8.95 -13.16
C ALA A 121 -8.53 -9.33 -12.39
N ASP A 122 -7.49 -8.50 -12.45
CA ASP A 122 -6.25 -8.73 -11.70
C ASP A 122 -6.51 -8.74 -10.19
N ALA A 123 -7.37 -7.86 -9.72
CA ALA A 123 -7.73 -7.80 -8.30
C ALA A 123 -8.45 -9.07 -7.84
N ARG A 124 -9.30 -9.65 -8.68
CA ARG A 124 -9.97 -10.92 -8.35
C ARG A 124 -9.00 -12.05 -8.18
N GLU A 125 -7.96 -12.11 -8.99
CA GLU A 125 -6.92 -13.13 -8.87
C GLU A 125 -6.16 -12.98 -7.54
N ARG A 126 -5.78 -11.75 -7.19
CA ARG A 126 -5.12 -11.48 -5.90
C ARG A 126 -6.03 -11.79 -4.72
N PHE A 127 -7.29 -11.41 -4.82
CA PHE A 127 -8.29 -11.70 -3.80
C PHE A 127 -8.37 -13.20 -3.50
N SER A 128 -8.49 -14.02 -4.56
CA SER A 128 -8.53 -15.48 -4.42
C SER A 128 -7.25 -16.03 -3.82
N ALA A 129 -6.08 -15.52 -4.26
CA ALA A 129 -4.79 -15.97 -3.78
C ALA A 129 -4.61 -15.68 -2.28
N TYR A 130 -4.94 -14.49 -1.82
CA TYR A 130 -4.88 -14.15 -0.41
C TYR A 130 -5.82 -15.01 0.42
N ARG A 131 -7.03 -15.25 -0.09
CA ARG A 131 -8.02 -16.06 0.60
C ARG A 131 -7.55 -17.51 0.77
N GLN A 132 -6.93 -18.07 -0.24
CA GLN A 132 -6.45 -19.46 -0.22
C GLN A 132 -5.36 -19.69 0.83
N ILE A 133 -4.56 -18.69 1.13
CA ILE A 133 -3.50 -18.82 2.12
C ILE A 133 -3.90 -18.36 3.52
N GLY A 134 -5.17 -18.06 3.73
CA GLY A 134 -5.71 -17.81 5.06
C GLY A 134 -5.83 -16.35 5.46
N PHE A 135 -5.67 -15.41 4.54
CA PHE A 135 -5.92 -13.99 4.83
C PHE A 135 -7.41 -13.75 5.06
N THR A 136 -7.72 -12.92 6.04
CA THR A 136 -9.05 -12.33 6.18
C THR A 136 -9.17 -11.22 5.15
N ILE A 137 -10.26 -11.21 4.37
CA ILE A 137 -10.43 -10.24 3.29
C ILE A 137 -11.54 -9.25 3.65
N GLU A 138 -11.25 -7.96 3.46
CA GLU A 138 -12.24 -6.90 3.46
C GLU A 138 -12.31 -6.27 2.08
N HIS A 139 -13.48 -5.82 1.68
CA HIS A 139 -13.70 -5.17 0.39
C HIS A 139 -14.54 -3.91 0.59
N HIS A 140 -14.07 -2.80 0.05
CA HIS A 140 -14.80 -1.53 0.04
C HIS A 140 -14.93 -1.04 -1.39
N ASN A 141 -16.17 -0.88 -1.86
CA ASN A 141 -16.45 -0.27 -3.15
C ASN A 141 -16.46 1.25 -2.97
N MET A 142 -15.53 1.92 -3.64
CA MET A 142 -15.30 3.36 -3.47
C MET A 142 -16.03 4.22 -4.50
N THR A 143 -16.97 3.66 -5.25
CA THR A 143 -17.76 4.41 -6.22
C THR A 143 -18.39 5.64 -5.55
N GLY A 144 -18.05 6.83 -6.05
CA GLY A 144 -18.55 8.09 -5.52
C GLY A 144 -17.94 8.55 -4.20
N LYS A 145 -16.96 7.83 -3.65
CA LYS A 145 -16.33 8.16 -2.37
C LYS A 145 -14.85 8.50 -2.46
N ALA A 146 -14.22 8.16 -3.57
CA ALA A 146 -12.78 8.35 -3.72
C ALA A 146 -12.41 8.72 -5.16
#